data_350ae6a2298d33f2c330fd61c21971e2
#
_entry.id   350ae6a2298d33f2c330fd61c21971e2
#
_cell.length_a   1.000
_cell.length_b   1.000
_cell.length_c   1.000
_cell.angle_alpha   90.00
_cell.angle_beta   90.00
_cell.angle_gamma   90.00
#
_symmetry.space_group_name_H-M   'P 1'
#
loop_
_entity.id
_entity.type
_entity.pdbx_description
1 polymer ?
#
loop_
_entity_poly.entity_id
_entity_poly.type
_entity_poly.pdbx_seq_one_letter_code
_entity_poly.pdbx_strand_id
1 'polypeptide(L)'
;MIEAPEACCLSEQLNRTVRGKRITNVFAQYTPHKFAWFYGNPKEYPERLTGKTIDKINPCGGMIEIEAGDMMLILTDGINLRYFTPGEKLPARHQLLIGFEDESCLVASVRMYGGLWCFPKEGFNAPIAAYYETAKNKPQVMTDEFCESYFRKLIYADDAQKKTTKAFLATEQTIPGLGNGVLQDILYNMISHMIIDHVQCPHPSENANPFLVCRTKGGTLSPDKIHSSRDV
;
A
#
# COMPACT_ATOMS: atom_id res chain seq x y z
N MET A 1 -2.30 -6.49 3.57
CA MET A 1 -2.37 -5.76 2.30
C MET A 1 -1.32 -4.69 2.36
N ILE A 2 -0.59 -4.44 1.29
CA ILE A 2 0.35 -3.32 1.24
C ILE A 2 -0.47 -2.04 1.13
N GLU A 3 -0.32 -1.14 2.11
CA GLU A 3 -0.85 0.21 2.09
C GLU A 3 0.32 1.21 1.96
N ALA A 4 0.06 2.50 1.84
CA ALA A 4 1.13 3.47 1.57
C ALA A 4 2.28 3.47 2.59
N PRO A 5 2.05 3.37 3.93
CA PRO A 5 3.14 3.28 4.89
C PRO A 5 4.01 2.03 4.72
N GLU A 6 3.38 0.88 4.48
CA GLU A 6 4.12 -0.36 4.21
C GLU A 6 4.89 -0.28 2.89
N ALA A 7 4.29 0.31 1.84
CA ALA A 7 4.96 0.50 0.56
C ALA A 7 6.21 1.36 0.71
N CYS A 8 6.15 2.45 1.48
CA CYS A 8 7.31 3.30 1.78
C CYS A 8 8.39 2.52 2.53
N CYS A 9 8.03 1.87 3.63
CA CYS A 9 8.97 1.13 4.48
C CYS A 9 9.65 -0.01 3.70
N LEU A 10 8.87 -0.81 2.95
CA LEU A 10 9.39 -1.91 2.13
C LEU A 10 10.29 -1.39 1.00
N SER A 11 9.92 -0.30 0.34
CA SER A 11 10.74 0.30 -0.71
C SER A 11 12.08 0.79 -0.18
N GLU A 12 12.12 1.41 1.01
CA GLU A 12 13.38 1.77 1.67
C GLU A 12 14.24 0.55 2.00
N GLN A 13 13.65 -0.49 2.60
CA GLN A 13 14.37 -1.72 2.93
C GLN A 13 14.94 -2.37 1.69
N LEU A 14 14.16 -2.47 0.61
CA LEU A 14 14.61 -3.03 -0.67
C LEU A 14 15.71 -2.19 -1.31
N ASN A 15 15.62 -0.85 -1.27
CA ASN A 15 16.70 0.00 -1.78
C ASN A 15 18.02 -0.23 -1.02
N ARG A 16 17.96 -0.52 0.29
CA ARG A 16 19.16 -0.81 1.09
C ARG A 16 19.72 -2.22 0.85
N THR A 17 18.88 -3.17 0.42
CA THR A 17 19.25 -4.59 0.36
C THR A 17 19.51 -5.10 -1.06
N VAL A 18 18.71 -4.68 -2.05
CA VAL A 18 18.77 -5.26 -3.40
C VAL A 18 19.05 -4.26 -4.52
N ARG A 19 19.00 -2.95 -4.27
CA ARG A 19 19.37 -1.96 -5.29
C ARG A 19 20.84 -2.15 -5.71
N GLY A 20 21.08 -2.07 -7.02
CA GLY A 20 22.40 -2.27 -7.62
C GLY A 20 22.77 -3.73 -7.83
N LYS A 21 22.00 -4.70 -7.32
CA LYS A 21 22.27 -6.11 -7.53
C LYS A 21 21.82 -6.56 -8.91
N ARG A 22 22.65 -7.40 -9.54
CA ARG A 22 22.35 -8.04 -10.81
C ARG A 22 21.53 -9.30 -10.58
N ILE A 23 20.45 -9.44 -11.32
CA ILE A 23 19.56 -10.61 -11.31
C ILE A 23 20.21 -11.76 -12.09
N THR A 24 20.35 -12.91 -11.47
CA THR A 24 20.94 -14.12 -12.08
C THR A 24 19.91 -15.16 -12.45
N ASN A 25 18.87 -15.28 -11.66
CA ASN A 25 17.79 -16.23 -11.90
C ASN A 25 16.44 -15.72 -11.37
N VAL A 26 15.37 -16.14 -12.03
CA VAL A 26 14.00 -15.78 -11.66
C VAL A 26 13.12 -17.01 -11.76
N PHE A 27 12.26 -17.22 -10.77
CA PHE A 27 11.22 -18.23 -10.79
C PHE A 27 9.88 -17.55 -10.51
N ALA A 28 9.00 -17.48 -11.49
CA ALA A 28 7.65 -16.96 -11.32
C ALA A 28 6.64 -18.10 -11.36
N GLN A 29 5.57 -17.98 -10.59
CA GLN A 29 4.54 -19.00 -10.41
C GLN A 29 5.09 -20.36 -9.93
N TYR A 30 6.14 -20.35 -9.12
CA TYR A 30 6.77 -21.57 -8.60
C TYR A 30 5.75 -22.46 -7.87
N THR A 31 4.96 -21.88 -6.98
CA THR A 31 3.80 -22.55 -6.38
C THR A 31 2.52 -21.89 -6.91
N PRO A 32 1.63 -22.65 -7.56
CA PRO A 32 0.35 -22.10 -8.05
C PRO A 32 -0.48 -21.50 -6.91
N HIS A 33 -1.06 -20.33 -7.15
CA HIS A 33 -1.98 -19.66 -6.23
C HIS A 33 -3.12 -19.02 -7.02
N LYS A 34 -4.37 -19.33 -6.68
CA LYS A 34 -5.56 -18.90 -7.44
C LYS A 34 -5.67 -17.37 -7.59
N PHE A 35 -5.24 -16.64 -6.58
CA PHE A 35 -5.34 -15.18 -6.54
C PHE A 35 -3.97 -14.49 -6.60
N ALA A 36 -2.98 -15.12 -7.20
CA ALA A 36 -1.74 -14.48 -7.61
C ALA A 36 -1.87 -14.08 -9.07
N TRP A 37 -1.78 -12.77 -9.33
CA TRP A 37 -1.93 -12.22 -10.68
C TRP A 37 -0.59 -11.82 -11.26
N PHE A 38 -0.41 -12.14 -12.53
CA PHE A 38 0.80 -11.87 -13.29
C PHE A 38 0.46 -11.09 -14.57
N TYR A 39 1.42 -10.36 -15.11
CA TYR A 39 1.30 -9.72 -16.42
C TYR A 39 1.78 -10.66 -17.52
N GLY A 40 0.89 -11.02 -18.44
CA GLY A 40 1.20 -11.99 -19.47
C GLY A 40 1.52 -13.37 -18.92
N ASN A 41 2.46 -14.05 -19.54
CA ASN A 41 2.89 -15.39 -19.12
C ASN A 41 4.00 -15.33 -18.07
N PRO A 42 3.79 -15.81 -16.82
CA PRO A 42 4.83 -15.79 -15.79
C PRO A 42 6.08 -16.62 -16.16
N LYS A 43 5.99 -17.57 -17.07
CA LYS A 43 7.13 -18.33 -17.57
C LYS A 43 8.15 -17.49 -18.36
N GLU A 44 7.73 -16.30 -18.82
CA GLU A 44 8.60 -15.34 -19.52
C GLU A 44 9.36 -14.39 -18.56
N TYR A 45 9.03 -14.39 -17.26
CA TYR A 45 9.69 -13.52 -16.27
C TYR A 45 11.21 -13.76 -16.17
N PRO A 46 11.70 -15.01 -16.26
CA PRO A 46 13.16 -15.24 -16.34
C PRO A 46 13.81 -14.49 -17.52
N GLU A 47 13.22 -14.56 -18.72
CA GLU A 47 13.75 -13.87 -19.90
C GLU A 47 13.70 -12.34 -19.76
N ARG A 48 12.64 -11.84 -19.13
CA ARG A 48 12.43 -10.39 -18.93
C ARG A 48 13.40 -9.78 -17.92
N LEU A 49 13.78 -10.51 -16.87
CA LEU A 49 14.50 -9.96 -15.71
C LEU A 49 15.94 -10.44 -15.57
N THR A 50 16.28 -11.66 -16.01
CA THR A 50 17.63 -12.19 -15.84
C THR A 50 18.67 -11.35 -16.58
N GLY A 51 19.81 -11.10 -15.93
CA GLY A 51 20.88 -10.28 -16.45
C GLY A 51 20.71 -8.78 -16.22
N LYS A 52 19.53 -8.32 -15.81
CA LYS A 52 19.26 -6.92 -15.49
C LYS A 52 19.70 -6.59 -14.07
N THR A 53 19.95 -5.33 -13.83
CA THR A 53 20.29 -4.78 -12.50
C THR A 53 19.05 -4.10 -11.93
N ILE A 54 18.85 -4.20 -10.61
CA ILE A 54 17.84 -3.41 -9.91
C ILE A 54 18.30 -1.97 -9.83
N ASP A 55 17.66 -1.08 -10.56
CA ASP A 55 18.07 0.33 -10.66
C ASP A 55 17.49 1.18 -9.52
N LYS A 56 16.20 1.04 -9.28
CA LYS A 56 15.47 1.87 -8.33
C LYS A 56 14.24 1.14 -7.79
N ILE A 57 13.89 1.43 -6.54
CA ILE A 57 12.66 0.93 -5.93
C ILE A 57 11.91 2.12 -5.31
N ASN A 58 10.64 2.29 -5.70
CA ASN A 58 9.81 3.40 -5.23
C ASN A 58 8.48 2.88 -4.67
N PRO A 59 7.91 3.55 -3.66
CA PRO A 59 6.51 3.38 -3.34
C PRO A 59 5.65 4.11 -4.38
N CYS A 60 4.49 3.55 -4.70
CA CYS A 60 3.49 4.17 -5.55
C CYS A 60 2.08 3.83 -5.04
N GLY A 61 1.47 4.71 -4.26
CA GLY A 61 0.26 4.38 -3.51
C GLY A 61 0.47 3.17 -2.60
N GLY A 62 -0.38 2.13 -2.72
CA GLY A 62 -0.23 0.85 -2.03
C GLY A 62 0.58 -0.19 -2.83
N MET A 63 1.51 0.24 -3.66
CA MET A 63 2.32 -0.61 -4.52
C MET A 63 3.81 -0.35 -4.34
N ILE A 64 4.62 -1.35 -4.67
CA ILE A 64 6.07 -1.24 -4.74
C ILE A 64 6.48 -1.37 -6.20
N GLU A 65 7.13 -0.35 -6.74
CA GLU A 65 7.75 -0.36 -8.05
C GLU A 65 9.21 -0.79 -7.93
N ILE A 66 9.63 -1.76 -8.71
CA ILE A 66 11.02 -2.20 -8.83
C ILE A 66 11.42 -2.03 -10.29
N GLU A 67 12.33 -1.11 -10.54
CA GLU A 67 12.90 -0.87 -11.87
C GLU A 67 14.11 -1.77 -12.09
N ALA A 68 14.12 -2.52 -13.19
CA ALA A 68 15.24 -3.37 -13.60
C ALA A 68 15.50 -3.22 -15.11
N GLY A 69 16.45 -2.37 -15.48
CA GLY A 69 16.73 -2.01 -16.87
C GLY A 69 15.50 -1.39 -17.56
N ASP A 70 15.06 -2.00 -18.64
CA ASP A 70 13.84 -1.63 -19.42
C ASP A 70 12.54 -2.21 -18.83
N MET A 71 12.63 -2.98 -17.74
CA MET A 71 11.47 -3.63 -17.14
C MET A 71 11.04 -2.94 -15.85
N MET A 72 9.73 -3.02 -15.59
CA MET A 72 9.08 -2.62 -14.34
C MET A 72 8.47 -3.87 -13.70
N LEU A 73 8.75 -4.10 -12.43
CA LEU A 73 8.04 -5.07 -11.60
C LEU A 73 7.24 -4.33 -10.54
N ILE A 74 5.92 -4.50 -10.56
CA ILE A 74 5.01 -3.94 -9.55
C ILE A 74 4.49 -5.04 -8.66
N LEU A 75 4.59 -4.82 -7.35
CA LEU A 75 4.11 -5.71 -6.30
C LEU A 75 2.98 -5.02 -5.53
N THR A 76 1.84 -5.72 -5.38
CA THR A 76 0.62 -5.12 -4.82
C THR A 76 -0.06 -6.00 -3.78
N ASP A 77 -0.93 -5.40 -3.01
CA ASP A 77 -1.91 -6.06 -2.14
C ASP A 77 -1.31 -6.96 -1.04
N GLY A 78 -1.72 -8.22 -0.98
CA GLY A 78 -1.35 -9.20 0.04
C GLY A 78 -0.04 -9.94 -0.22
N ILE A 79 0.89 -9.33 -0.97
CA ILE A 79 2.22 -9.89 -1.16
C ILE A 79 3.04 -9.74 0.11
N ASN A 80 3.68 -10.82 0.52
CA ASN A 80 4.67 -10.84 1.57
C ASN A 80 6.06 -11.00 0.95
N LEU A 81 6.93 -10.00 1.15
CA LEU A 81 8.30 -9.98 0.65
C LEU A 81 9.28 -10.37 1.74
N ARG A 82 10.25 -11.20 1.38
CA ARG A 82 11.36 -11.57 2.25
C ARG A 82 12.66 -11.62 1.47
N TYR A 83 13.67 -10.99 2.03
CA TYR A 83 15.05 -11.14 1.57
C TYR A 83 15.71 -12.29 2.32
N PHE A 84 16.50 -13.09 1.60
CA PHE A 84 17.25 -14.22 2.12
C PHE A 84 18.73 -14.05 1.77
N THR A 85 19.58 -14.24 2.78
CA THR A 85 21.02 -14.27 2.60
C THR A 85 21.46 -15.62 2.03
N PRO A 86 22.67 -15.71 1.45
CA PRO A 86 23.19 -16.96 0.91
C PRO A 86 23.13 -18.11 1.93
N GLY A 87 22.66 -19.27 1.51
CA GLY A 87 22.56 -20.46 2.35
C GLY A 87 21.34 -20.53 3.28
N GLU A 88 20.52 -19.48 3.36
CA GLU A 88 19.28 -19.55 4.13
C GLU A 88 18.25 -20.47 3.47
N LYS A 89 17.47 -21.19 4.32
CA LYS A 89 16.42 -22.07 3.85
C LYS A 89 15.25 -21.27 3.31
N LEU A 90 14.96 -21.46 2.03
CA LEU A 90 13.83 -20.82 1.35
C LEU A 90 12.49 -21.43 1.74
N PRO A 91 11.39 -20.64 1.72
CA PRO A 91 10.05 -21.16 1.94
C PRO A 91 9.66 -22.11 0.81
N ALA A 92 9.05 -23.24 1.17
CA ALA A 92 8.58 -24.25 0.19
C ALA A 92 7.48 -23.70 -0.75
N ARG A 93 6.77 -22.68 -0.33
CA ARG A 93 5.70 -22.04 -1.11
C ARG A 93 5.99 -20.57 -1.34
N HIS A 94 6.10 -20.20 -2.61
CA HIS A 94 6.27 -18.81 -3.05
C HIS A 94 5.81 -18.67 -4.50
N GLN A 95 5.49 -17.45 -4.91
CA GLN A 95 4.99 -17.16 -6.25
C GLN A 95 6.07 -16.53 -7.14
N LEU A 96 7.00 -15.78 -6.55
CA LEU A 96 8.13 -15.20 -7.26
C LEU A 96 9.39 -15.33 -6.41
N LEU A 97 10.49 -15.70 -7.07
CA LEU A 97 11.84 -15.66 -6.52
C LEU A 97 12.73 -14.92 -7.52
N ILE A 98 13.52 -13.98 -7.04
CA ILE A 98 14.55 -13.26 -7.79
C ILE A 98 15.88 -13.51 -7.09
N GLY A 99 16.78 -14.24 -7.73
CA GLY A 99 18.12 -14.52 -7.23
C GLY A 99 19.13 -13.51 -7.78
N PHE A 100 20.14 -13.20 -6.98
CA PHE A 100 21.17 -12.22 -7.29
C PHE A 100 22.55 -12.86 -7.43
N GLU A 101 23.53 -12.12 -7.97
CA GLU A 101 24.91 -12.59 -8.22
C GLU A 101 25.68 -12.95 -6.94
N ASP A 102 25.29 -12.41 -5.78
CA ASP A 102 25.84 -12.71 -4.47
C ASP A 102 25.14 -13.88 -3.76
N GLU A 103 24.41 -14.70 -4.51
CA GLU A 103 23.63 -15.85 -4.02
C GLU A 103 22.48 -15.50 -3.04
N SER A 104 22.27 -14.21 -2.76
CA SER A 104 21.08 -13.78 -2.02
C SER A 104 19.84 -13.80 -2.92
N CYS A 105 18.66 -13.78 -2.33
CA CYS A 105 17.44 -13.71 -3.12
C CYS A 105 16.30 -12.92 -2.44
N LEU A 106 15.41 -12.39 -3.27
CA LEU A 106 14.14 -11.81 -2.87
C LEU A 106 13.02 -12.77 -3.21
N VAL A 107 12.19 -13.10 -2.23
CA VAL A 107 11.07 -14.03 -2.37
C VAL A 107 9.76 -13.31 -2.09
N ALA A 108 8.81 -13.45 -3.02
CA ALA A 108 7.45 -12.96 -2.86
C ALA A 108 6.46 -14.12 -2.74
N SER A 109 5.64 -14.10 -1.70
CA SER A 109 4.54 -15.03 -1.49
C SER A 109 3.22 -14.30 -1.35
N VAL A 110 2.15 -14.87 -1.90
CA VAL A 110 0.79 -14.36 -1.83
C VAL A 110 0.02 -15.11 -0.77
N ARG A 111 -0.54 -14.40 0.22
CA ARG A 111 -1.33 -15.03 1.29
C ARG A 111 -2.80 -15.15 0.94
N MET A 112 -3.43 -14.06 0.51
CA MET A 112 -4.85 -14.00 0.13
C MET A 112 -5.01 -13.73 -1.35
N TYR A 113 -4.55 -12.58 -1.81
CA TYR A 113 -4.50 -12.14 -3.19
C TYR A 113 -3.37 -11.13 -3.36
N GLY A 114 -2.81 -11.02 -4.56
CA GLY A 114 -1.75 -10.07 -4.82
C GLY A 114 -1.26 -10.11 -6.26
N GLY A 115 -0.77 -9.00 -6.73
CA GLY A 115 -0.27 -8.83 -8.08
C GLY A 115 1.25 -8.80 -8.14
N LEU A 116 1.80 -9.57 -9.05
CA LEU A 116 3.23 -9.63 -9.38
C LEU A 116 3.35 -9.29 -10.86
N TRP A 117 3.35 -8.00 -11.19
CA TRP A 117 3.21 -7.49 -12.56
C TRP A 117 4.58 -7.11 -13.12
N CYS A 118 5.14 -7.91 -14.05
CA CYS A 118 6.40 -7.63 -14.73
C CYS A 118 6.15 -7.29 -16.19
N PHE A 119 6.45 -6.06 -16.60
CA PHE A 119 6.17 -5.52 -17.93
C PHE A 119 7.25 -4.55 -18.39
N PRO A 120 7.40 -4.31 -19.71
CA PRO A 120 8.25 -3.25 -20.22
C PRO A 120 7.79 -1.88 -19.70
N LYS A 121 8.72 -0.97 -19.41
CA LYS A 121 8.39 0.39 -18.92
C LYS A 121 7.45 1.14 -19.86
N GLU A 122 7.48 0.81 -21.14
CA GLU A 122 6.57 1.36 -22.16
C GLU A 122 5.47 0.33 -22.49
N GLY A 123 4.21 0.79 -22.57
CA GLY A 123 3.10 -0.02 -23.08
C GLY A 123 2.41 -0.93 -22.06
N PHE A 124 2.41 -0.58 -20.79
CA PHE A 124 1.68 -1.32 -19.77
C PHE A 124 0.16 -1.25 -19.96
N ASN A 125 -0.47 -2.41 -20.14
CA ASN A 125 -1.92 -2.54 -20.23
C ASN A 125 -2.38 -3.78 -19.43
N ALA A 126 -2.81 -3.56 -18.20
CA ALA A 126 -3.31 -4.60 -17.30
C ALA A 126 -4.50 -4.05 -16.47
N PRO A 127 -5.31 -4.89 -15.82
CA PRO A 127 -6.42 -4.42 -14.99
C PRO A 127 -6.04 -3.38 -13.94
N ILE A 128 -4.80 -3.41 -13.44
CA ILE A 128 -4.27 -2.46 -12.48
C ILE A 128 -3.77 -1.15 -13.12
N ALA A 129 -3.65 -1.07 -14.45
CA ALA A 129 -3.03 0.07 -15.13
C ALA A 129 -3.70 1.40 -14.79
N ALA A 130 -5.02 1.46 -14.78
CA ALA A 130 -5.77 2.67 -14.45
C ALA A 130 -5.50 3.17 -13.02
N TYR A 131 -5.42 2.26 -12.05
CA TYR A 131 -5.06 2.60 -10.68
C TYR A 131 -3.60 3.04 -10.58
N TYR A 132 -2.70 2.32 -11.23
CA TYR A 132 -1.28 2.62 -11.25
C TYR A 132 -0.99 4.01 -11.83
N GLU A 133 -1.57 4.33 -13.00
CA GLU A 133 -1.45 5.67 -13.60
C GLU A 133 -2.03 6.75 -12.69
N THR A 134 -3.18 6.48 -12.08
CA THR A 134 -3.77 7.42 -11.11
C THR A 134 -2.84 7.65 -9.93
N ALA A 135 -2.24 6.60 -9.37
CA ALA A 135 -1.33 6.71 -8.24
C ALA A 135 -0.05 7.46 -8.61
N LYS A 136 0.51 7.22 -9.81
CA LYS A 136 1.71 7.93 -10.30
C LYS A 136 1.50 9.43 -10.46
N ASN A 137 0.31 9.84 -10.87
CA ASN A 137 -0.02 11.22 -11.18
C ASN A 137 -0.53 12.02 -9.97
N LYS A 138 -0.58 11.41 -8.79
CA LYS A 138 -1.00 12.08 -7.55
C LYS A 138 0.14 12.20 -6.55
N PRO A 139 0.19 13.27 -5.74
CA PRO A 139 1.09 13.36 -4.61
C PRO A 139 0.98 12.13 -3.70
N GLN A 140 2.12 11.55 -3.36
CA GLN A 140 2.20 10.40 -2.48
C GLN A 140 2.04 10.84 -1.02
N VAL A 141 1.22 10.13 -0.23
CA VAL A 141 0.86 10.53 1.15
C VAL A 141 2.04 10.69 2.11
N MET A 142 3.19 10.08 1.82
CA MET A 142 4.38 10.14 2.66
C MET A 142 5.44 11.11 2.08
N THR A 143 5.04 12.08 1.27
CA THR A 143 5.93 13.10 0.68
C THR A 143 5.45 14.51 1.00
N ASP A 144 6.35 15.49 0.90
CA ASP A 144 6.02 16.90 1.12
C ASP A 144 4.99 17.45 0.12
N GLU A 145 4.83 16.79 -1.03
CA GLU A 145 3.81 17.14 -2.02
C GLU A 145 2.39 16.91 -1.50
N PHE A 146 2.20 15.92 -0.60
CA PHE A 146 0.93 15.68 0.07
C PHE A 146 0.78 16.60 1.27
N CYS A 147 0.72 17.89 1.02
CA CYS A 147 0.61 18.93 2.04
C CYS A 147 -0.85 19.26 2.39
N GLU A 148 -1.03 20.03 3.45
CA GLU A 148 -2.35 20.47 3.93
C GLU A 148 -3.15 21.17 2.81
N SER A 149 -2.52 22.02 2.01
CA SER A 149 -3.19 22.74 0.92
C SER A 149 -3.71 21.78 -0.17
N TYR A 150 -2.96 20.73 -0.48
CA TYR A 150 -3.40 19.69 -1.40
C TYR A 150 -4.58 18.90 -0.81
N PHE A 151 -4.46 18.44 0.45
CA PHE A 151 -5.53 17.70 1.11
C PHE A 151 -6.81 18.52 1.25
N ARG A 152 -6.71 19.82 1.56
CA ARG A 152 -7.87 20.73 1.58
C ARG A 152 -8.56 20.81 0.22
N LYS A 153 -7.83 20.89 -0.88
CA LYS A 153 -8.42 20.85 -2.24
C LYS A 153 -9.21 19.57 -2.48
N LEU A 154 -8.71 18.44 -2.02
CA LEU A 154 -9.43 17.16 -2.15
C LEU A 154 -10.72 17.15 -1.33
N ILE A 155 -10.72 17.64 -0.08
CA ILE A 155 -11.89 17.65 0.79
C ILE A 155 -12.97 18.60 0.27
N TYR A 156 -12.59 19.78 -0.21
CA TYR A 156 -13.54 20.80 -0.66
C TYR A 156 -14.03 20.61 -2.10
N ALA A 157 -13.60 19.56 -2.79
CA ALA A 157 -14.18 19.21 -4.08
C ALA A 157 -15.66 18.84 -3.95
N ASP A 158 -16.50 19.29 -4.89
CA ASP A 158 -17.97 19.14 -4.83
C ASP A 158 -18.42 17.67 -4.71
N ASP A 159 -17.70 16.76 -5.32
CA ASP A 159 -17.97 15.33 -5.25
C ASP A 159 -17.53 14.72 -3.90
N ALA A 160 -16.50 15.24 -3.27
CA ALA A 160 -16.01 14.77 -1.98
C ALA A 160 -17.02 15.00 -0.86
N GLN A 161 -17.73 16.14 -0.89
CA GLN A 161 -18.76 16.50 0.09
C GLN A 161 -19.96 15.55 0.10
N LYS A 162 -20.16 14.78 -0.95
CA LYS A 162 -21.24 13.80 -1.09
C LYS A 162 -20.84 12.41 -0.63
N LYS A 163 -19.56 12.17 -0.35
CA LYS A 163 -19.01 10.87 0.02
C LYS A 163 -19.01 10.64 1.52
N THR A 164 -19.09 9.39 1.94
CA THR A 164 -18.75 9.04 3.32
C THR A 164 -17.24 9.14 3.52
N THR A 165 -16.79 9.38 4.75
CA THR A 165 -15.35 9.40 5.08
C THR A 165 -14.62 8.17 4.59
N LYS A 166 -15.23 6.99 4.74
CA LYS A 166 -14.66 5.73 4.26
C LYS A 166 -14.55 5.69 2.72
N ALA A 167 -15.57 6.14 2.01
CA ALA A 167 -15.55 6.18 0.55
C ALA A 167 -14.44 7.13 0.07
N PHE A 168 -14.40 8.34 0.63
CA PHE A 168 -13.41 9.35 0.28
C PHE A 168 -11.97 8.90 0.59
N LEU A 169 -11.70 8.43 1.81
CA LEU A 169 -10.33 8.12 2.23
C LEU A 169 -9.81 6.80 1.65
N ALA A 170 -10.60 5.74 1.61
CA ALA A 170 -10.10 4.40 1.30
C ALA A 170 -10.76 3.72 0.09
N THR A 171 -12.10 3.66 0.03
CA THR A 171 -12.77 2.76 -0.93
C THR A 171 -12.62 3.24 -2.37
N GLU A 172 -12.71 4.55 -2.63
CA GLU A 172 -12.63 5.11 -3.98
C GLU A 172 -11.22 5.53 -4.40
N GLN A 173 -10.22 5.22 -3.55
CA GLN A 173 -8.81 5.52 -3.82
C GLN A 173 -8.57 6.99 -4.23
N THR A 174 -9.35 7.91 -3.64
CA THR A 174 -9.11 9.35 -3.81
C THR A 174 -7.70 9.70 -3.38
N ILE A 175 -7.23 9.04 -2.34
CA ILE A 175 -5.85 9.05 -1.85
C ILE A 175 -5.25 7.66 -2.14
N PRO A 176 -4.40 7.52 -3.16
CA PRO A 176 -3.82 6.24 -3.52
C PRO A 176 -3.02 5.61 -2.37
N GLY A 177 -3.25 4.32 -2.13
CA GLY A 177 -2.56 3.57 -1.09
C GLY A 177 -3.10 3.74 0.32
N LEU A 178 -4.15 4.56 0.52
CA LEU A 178 -4.85 4.61 1.79
C LEU A 178 -5.90 3.50 1.82
N GLY A 179 -5.64 2.45 2.57
CA GLY A 179 -6.52 1.30 2.69
C GLY A 179 -7.29 1.28 4.01
N ASN A 180 -7.97 0.17 4.28
CA ASN A 180 -8.82 0.04 5.46
C ASN A 180 -8.04 0.01 6.79
N GLY A 181 -6.79 -0.48 6.80
CA GLY A 181 -5.95 -0.51 8.00
C GLY A 181 -5.61 0.91 8.45
N VAL A 182 -5.00 1.69 7.57
CA VAL A 182 -4.65 3.10 7.84
C VAL A 182 -5.90 3.92 8.15
N LEU A 183 -7.03 3.69 7.45
CA LEU A 183 -8.29 4.37 7.73
C LEU A 183 -8.76 4.12 9.18
N GLN A 184 -8.70 2.88 9.66
CA GLN A 184 -9.10 2.56 11.03
C GLN A 184 -8.24 3.29 12.07
N ASP A 185 -6.92 3.36 11.85
CA ASP A 185 -6.02 4.08 12.72
C ASP A 185 -6.30 5.59 12.73
N ILE A 186 -6.55 6.18 11.57
CA ILE A 186 -6.94 7.60 11.46
C ILE A 186 -8.23 7.86 12.25
N LEU A 187 -9.26 7.06 12.03
CA LEU A 187 -10.56 7.24 12.69
C LEU A 187 -10.47 7.03 14.21
N TYR A 188 -9.69 6.03 14.65
CA TYR A 188 -9.46 5.78 16.06
C TYR A 188 -8.77 6.97 16.74
N ASN A 189 -7.72 7.50 16.12
CA ASN A 189 -7.00 8.65 16.67
C ASN A 189 -7.90 9.91 16.71
N MET A 190 -8.68 10.17 15.67
CA MET A 190 -9.61 11.29 15.66
C MET A 190 -10.64 11.18 16.79
N ILE A 191 -11.25 10.02 16.98
CA ILE A 191 -12.24 9.81 18.06
C ILE A 191 -11.60 9.97 19.43
N SER A 192 -10.40 9.44 19.62
CA SER A 192 -9.67 9.54 20.88
C SER A 192 -9.35 11.00 21.23
N HIS A 193 -8.90 11.82 20.28
CA HIS A 193 -8.69 13.25 20.48
C HIS A 193 -9.99 13.99 20.83
N MET A 194 -11.08 13.71 20.12
CA MET A 194 -12.38 14.32 20.41
C MET A 194 -12.88 14.01 21.84
N ILE A 195 -12.68 12.77 22.32
CA ILE A 195 -13.05 12.38 23.66
C ILE A 195 -12.20 13.10 24.71
N ILE A 196 -10.89 13.21 24.48
CA ILE A 196 -9.98 13.90 25.41
C ILE A 196 -10.33 15.38 25.51
N ASP A 197 -10.57 16.04 24.39
CA ASP A 197 -10.94 17.47 24.37
C ASP A 197 -12.27 17.73 25.09
N HIS A 198 -13.26 16.85 24.96
CA HIS A 198 -14.53 16.95 25.70
C HIS A 198 -14.39 16.71 27.19
N VAL A 199 -13.46 15.88 27.62
CA VAL A 199 -13.21 15.62 29.06
C VAL A 199 -12.43 16.76 29.73
N GLN A 200 -11.66 17.53 28.95
CA GLN A 200 -10.85 18.64 29.47
C GLN A 200 -11.52 20.02 29.43
N CYS A 201 -12.68 20.16 28.78
CA CYS A 201 -13.41 21.44 28.71
C CYS A 201 -14.71 21.42 29.51
N PRO A 202 -14.73 21.83 30.79
CA PRO A 202 -15.97 21.97 31.54
C PRO A 202 -16.73 23.30 31.30
N HIS A 203 -16.31 24.13 30.34
CA HIS A 203 -17.04 25.38 29.99
C HIS A 203 -17.08 25.64 28.48
N PRO A 204 -18.26 25.95 27.93
CA PRO A 204 -18.39 26.41 26.55
C PRO A 204 -17.91 27.86 26.47
N SER A 205 -16.68 28.11 26.01
CA SER A 205 -16.28 29.43 25.55
C SER A 205 -16.65 29.59 24.07
N GLU A 206 -17.13 30.76 23.70
CA GLU A 206 -17.73 31.17 22.42
C GLU A 206 -16.82 31.16 21.19
N ASN A 207 -15.79 30.37 21.14
CA ASN A 207 -14.90 30.21 19.98
C ASN A 207 -14.77 28.72 19.57
N ALA A 208 -15.92 28.09 19.29
CA ALA A 208 -15.92 26.76 18.68
C ALA A 208 -15.42 26.86 17.24
N ASN A 209 -14.32 26.22 16.96
CA ASN A 209 -13.77 26.04 15.63
C ASN A 209 -14.83 25.36 14.73
N PRO A 210 -15.28 25.98 13.59
CA PRO A 210 -16.38 25.46 12.79
C PRO A 210 -16.08 24.18 11.99
N PHE A 211 -14.95 23.54 12.24
CA PHE A 211 -14.45 22.42 11.43
C PHE A 211 -14.86 21.01 11.90
N LEU A 212 -15.69 20.87 12.93
CA LEU A 212 -16.10 19.56 13.46
C LEU A 212 -17.61 19.38 13.52
N VAL A 213 -18.27 19.42 12.37
CA VAL A 213 -19.66 18.88 12.26
C VAL A 213 -19.62 17.56 11.53
N CYS A 214 -19.24 16.51 12.23
CA CYS A 214 -19.57 15.15 11.83
C CYS A 214 -21.06 14.94 12.13
N ARG A 215 -21.94 15.09 11.14
CA ARG A 215 -23.37 14.72 11.26
C ARG A 215 -23.47 13.21 11.38
N THR A 216 -23.42 12.68 12.59
CA THR A 216 -23.98 11.37 12.88
C THR A 216 -25.50 11.51 12.95
N LYS A 217 -26.20 10.93 11.99
CA LYS A 217 -27.66 10.71 12.13
C LYS A 217 -27.88 9.77 13.30
N GLY A 218 -28.43 10.32 14.38
CA GLY A 218 -29.21 9.71 15.44
C GLY A 218 -28.75 8.35 15.98
N GLY A 219 -28.15 8.38 17.15
CA GLY A 219 -27.99 7.23 18.02
C GLY A 219 -27.16 7.60 19.25
N THR A 220 -27.80 7.92 20.35
CA THR A 220 -27.18 8.03 21.66
C THR A 220 -26.57 6.68 22.03
N LEU A 221 -25.24 6.59 22.06
CA LEU A 221 -24.53 5.44 22.64
C LEU A 221 -24.58 5.56 24.16
N SER A 222 -25.29 4.63 24.80
CA SER A 222 -25.25 4.42 26.24
C SER A 222 -23.85 3.90 26.65
N PRO A 223 -23.28 4.38 27.78
CA PRO A 223 -21.95 3.95 28.26
C PRO A 223 -21.81 2.45 28.57
N ASP A 224 -22.90 1.72 28.67
CA ASP A 224 -22.93 0.35 29.17
C ASP A 224 -22.58 -0.73 28.10
N LYS A 225 -22.23 -0.34 26.88
CA LYS A 225 -21.92 -1.30 25.79
C LYS A 225 -20.42 -1.43 25.45
N ILE A 226 -19.53 -0.85 26.22
CA ILE A 226 -18.08 -0.89 25.93
C ILE A 226 -17.37 -2.07 26.65
N HIS A 227 -18.09 -2.83 27.49
CA HIS A 227 -17.50 -3.94 28.25
C HIS A 227 -18.10 -5.30 27.90
N SER A 228 -17.96 -5.79 26.68
CA SER A 228 -18.08 -7.23 26.42
C SER A 228 -17.57 -7.60 25.02
N SER A 229 -16.28 -7.75 24.87
CA SER A 229 -15.66 -8.66 23.91
C SER A 229 -14.17 -8.82 24.20
N ARG A 230 -13.88 -9.33 25.39
CA ARG A 230 -12.68 -10.12 25.64
C ARG A 230 -13.20 -11.40 26.25
N ASP A 231 -13.24 -12.43 25.40
CA ASP A 231 -13.20 -13.87 25.67
C ASP A 231 -13.79 -14.58 24.46
N VAL A 232 -12.95 -15.06 23.58
CA VAL A 232 -12.81 -16.37 22.94
C VAL A 232 -11.66 -16.27 21.95
#